data_23096d11f709deb1f5fb6bb1985f3790
#
_entry.id   23096d11f709deb1f5fb6bb1985f3790
#
_cell.length_a   1.000
_cell.length_b   1.000
_cell.length_c   1.000
_cell.angle_alpha   90.00
_cell.angle_beta   90.00
_cell.angle_gamma   90.00
#
_symmetry.space_group_name_H-M   'P 1'
#
loop_
_entity.id
_entity.type
_entity.pdbx_description
1 polymer ?
#
loop_
_entity_poly.entity_id
_entity_poly.type
_entity_poly.pdbx_seq_one_letter_code
_entity_poly.pdbx_strand_id
1 'polypeptide(L)' 'MLNTDEVKALAKWIQNWKNTYKENPKLNECITWFEWKYEDKELSPSDKSSILTILKYNSEE' A
#
# COMPACT_ATOMS: atom_id res chain seq x y z
N MET A 1 -12.14 6.29 -0.94
CA MET A 1 -11.06 6.89 -0.15
C MET A 1 -10.62 5.94 0.95
N LEU A 2 -9.33 5.86 1.20
CA LEU A 2 -8.81 4.96 2.23
C LEU A 2 -9.04 5.55 3.62
N ASN A 3 -9.40 4.70 4.58
CA ASN A 3 -9.55 5.15 5.95
C ASN A 3 -8.22 5.02 6.70
N THR A 4 -8.18 5.55 7.93
CA THR A 4 -6.95 5.61 8.71
C THR A 4 -6.36 4.22 8.96
N ASP A 5 -7.20 3.24 9.27
CA ASP A 5 -6.73 1.88 9.54
C ASP A 5 -6.12 1.24 8.29
N GLU A 6 -6.72 1.49 7.13
CA GLU A 6 -6.22 0.98 5.87
C GLU A 6 -4.87 1.61 5.53
N VAL A 7 -4.73 2.91 5.73
CA VAL A 7 -3.48 3.61 5.50
C VAL A 7 -2.38 3.07 6.40
N LYS A 8 -2.68 2.89 7.68
CA LYS A 8 -1.69 2.35 8.62
C LYS A 8 -1.28 0.92 8.28
N ALA A 9 -2.25 0.09 7.91
CA ALA A 9 -1.96 -1.30 7.56
C ALA A 9 -1.06 -1.37 6.32
N LEU A 10 -1.35 -0.55 5.32
CA LEU A 10 -0.54 -0.52 4.10
C LEU A 10 0.88 -0.03 4.40
N ALA A 11 1.02 1.04 5.17
CA ALA A 11 2.33 1.57 5.52
C ALA A 11 3.16 0.52 6.27
N LYS A 12 2.54 -0.20 7.19
CA LYS A 12 3.23 -1.25 7.93
C LYS A 12 3.66 -2.38 7.01
N TRP A 13 2.80 -2.77 6.06
CA TRP A 13 3.14 -3.80 5.10
C TRP A 13 4.33 -3.39 4.24
N ILE A 14 4.35 -2.14 3.79
CA ILE A 14 5.46 -1.61 2.99
C ILE A 14 6.76 -1.67 3.79
N GLN A 15 6.74 -1.27 5.05
CA GLN A 15 7.93 -1.32 5.90
C GLN A 15 8.43 -2.75 6.09
N ASN A 16 7.51 -3.70 6.29
CA ASN A 16 7.87 -5.10 6.42
C ASN A 16 8.48 -5.65 5.14
N TRP A 17 7.94 -5.25 3.98
CA TRP A 17 8.49 -5.64 2.70
C TRP A 17 9.92 -5.14 2.54
N LYS A 18 10.16 -3.87 2.85
CA LYS A 18 11.50 -3.28 2.76
C LYS A 18 12.48 -3.99 3.66
N ASN A 19 12.05 -4.36 4.87
CA ASN A 19 12.92 -5.07 5.80
C ASN A 19 13.24 -6.48 5.31
N THR A 20 12.28 -7.13 4.68
CA THR A 20 12.44 -8.52 4.22
C THR A 20 13.27 -8.59 2.93
N TYR A 21 12.96 -7.76 1.95
CA TYR A 21 13.54 -7.85 0.62
C TYR A 21 14.62 -6.80 0.34
N LYS A 22 14.81 -5.86 1.26
CA LYS A 22 15.80 -4.78 1.12
C LYS A 22 15.57 -3.90 -0.10
N GLU A 23 14.32 -3.82 -0.55
CA GLU A 23 13.91 -2.97 -1.66
C GLU A 23 12.45 -2.56 -1.49
N ASN A 24 12.04 -1.53 -2.21
CA ASN A 24 10.67 -1.05 -2.13
C ASN A 24 9.74 -1.95 -2.94
N PRO A 25 8.53 -2.23 -2.45
CA PRO A 25 7.54 -2.94 -3.27
C PRO A 25 7.09 -2.05 -4.42
N LYS A 26 6.60 -2.68 -5.48
CA LYS A 26 6.06 -1.94 -6.61
C LYS A 26 4.59 -1.62 -6.36
N LEU A 27 4.09 -0.61 -7.09
CA LEU A 27 2.69 -0.22 -6.95
C LEU A 27 1.73 -1.40 -7.16
N ASN A 28 1.99 -2.23 -8.17
CA ASN A 28 1.15 -3.39 -8.44
C ASN A 28 1.10 -4.35 -7.26
N GLU A 29 2.22 -4.52 -6.58
CA GLU A 29 2.28 -5.39 -5.40
C GLU A 29 1.47 -4.82 -4.26
N CYS A 30 1.52 -3.51 -4.06
CA CYS A 30 0.72 -2.85 -3.04
C CYS A 30 -0.77 -3.01 -3.32
N ILE A 31 -1.17 -2.80 -4.57
CA ILE A 31 -2.56 -2.92 -4.98
C ILE A 31 -3.04 -4.37 -4.80
N THR A 32 -2.25 -5.33 -5.24
CA THR A 32 -2.60 -6.75 -5.12
C THR A 32 -2.76 -7.14 -3.66
N TRP A 33 -1.83 -6.72 -2.81
CA TRP A 33 -1.94 -7.01 -1.38
C TRP A 33 -3.19 -6.38 -0.77
N PHE A 34 -3.47 -5.12 -1.13
CA PHE A 34 -4.62 -4.40 -0.59
C PHE A 34 -5.92 -5.09 -1.00
N GLU A 35 -6.02 -5.48 -2.26
CA GLU A 35 -7.20 -6.18 -2.76
C GLU A 35 -7.38 -7.53 -2.08
N TRP A 36 -6.29 -8.23 -1.82
CA TRP A 36 -6.34 -9.50 -1.12
C TRP A 36 -6.82 -9.34 0.32
N LYS A 37 -6.30 -8.34 1.01
CA LYS A 37 -6.63 -8.13 2.42
C LYS A 37 -8.05 -7.60 2.62
N TYR A 38 -8.48 -6.76 1.72
CA TYR A 38 -9.79 -6.12 1.78
C TYR A 38 -10.61 -6.49 0.54
N GLU A 39 -10.86 -7.76 0.39
CA GLU A 39 -11.45 -8.29 -0.85
C GLU A 39 -12.85 -7.78 -1.15
N ASP A 40 -13.55 -7.24 -0.16
CA ASP A 40 -14.87 -6.65 -0.37
C ASP A 40 -14.80 -5.19 -0.84
N LYS A 41 -13.60 -4.64 -0.92
CA LYS A 41 -13.43 -3.24 -1.27
C LYS A 41 -13.00 -3.10 -2.72
N GLU A 42 -13.75 -2.31 -3.48
CA GLU A 42 -13.38 -1.95 -4.84
C GLU A 42 -12.48 -0.71 -4.79
N LEU A 43 -11.35 -0.79 -5.45
CA LEU A 43 -10.42 0.34 -5.51
C LEU A 43 -10.78 1.24 -6.68
N SER A 44 -11.14 2.48 -6.37
CA SER A 44 -11.36 3.49 -7.40
C SER A 44 -9.98 4.02 -7.88
N PRO A 45 -9.93 4.75 -9.00
CA PRO A 45 -8.68 5.40 -9.41
C PRO A 45 -8.11 6.31 -8.32
N SER A 46 -8.99 6.97 -7.56
CA SER A 46 -8.59 7.82 -6.44
C SER A 46 -7.91 7.01 -5.34
N ASP A 47 -8.44 5.83 -5.03
CA ASP A 47 -7.84 4.94 -4.03
C ASP A 47 -6.46 4.46 -4.49
N LYS A 48 -6.31 4.14 -5.77
CA LYS A 48 -5.02 3.72 -6.32
C LYS A 48 -4.00 4.86 -6.23
N SER A 49 -4.43 6.08 -6.47
CA SER A 49 -3.56 7.26 -6.30
C SER A 49 -3.12 7.42 -4.85
N SER A 50 -4.03 7.18 -3.91
CA SER A 50 -3.71 7.23 -2.48
C SER A 50 -2.68 6.16 -2.12
N ILE A 51 -2.83 4.97 -2.66
CA ILE A 51 -1.87 3.88 -2.43
C ILE A 51 -0.48 4.28 -2.96
N LEU A 52 -0.44 4.87 -4.15
CA LEU A 52 0.82 5.33 -4.72
C LEU A 52 1.48 6.39 -3.83
N THR A 53 0.69 7.33 -3.30
CA THR A 53 1.19 8.36 -2.41
C THR A 53 1.79 7.76 -1.14
N ILE A 54 1.10 6.78 -0.56
CA ILE A 54 1.58 6.10 0.64
C ILE A 54 2.88 5.36 0.34
N LEU A 55 2.95 4.69 -0.80
CA LEU A 55 4.16 3.98 -1.23
C LEU A 55 5.34 4.94 -1.36
N LYS A 56 5.14 6.06 -2.05
CA LYS A 56 6.20 7.06 -2.23
C LYS A 56 6.67 7.62 -0.89
N TYR A 57 5.72 7.92 -0.01
CA TYR A 57 6.05 8.48 1.30
C TYR A 57 6.92 7.53 2.11
N ASN A 58 6.64 6.23 2.04
CA ASN A 58 7.38 5.24 2.79
C ASN A 58 8.68 4.81 2.11
N SER A 59 8.87 5.15 0.84
CA SER A 59 10.07 4.73 0.11
C SER A 59 11.12 5.83 -0.04
N GLU A 60 10.86 7.02 0.47
CA GLU A 60 11.75 8.18 0.33
C GLU A 60 12.71 8.35 1.50
N GLU A 61 13.04 7.33 2.19
CA GLU A 61 13.98 7.42 3.30
C GLU A 61 15.42 7.28 2.89
#